data_68b62ad9b89ed0391fed7deda0b3404d
#
_entry.id   68b62ad9b89ed0391fed7deda0b3404d
#
_cell.length_a   1.000
_cell.length_b   1.000
_cell.length_c   1.000
_cell.angle_alpha   90.00
_cell.angle_beta   90.00
_cell.angle_gamma   90.00
#
_symmetry.space_group_name_H-M   'P 1'
#
loop_
_entity.id
_entity.type
_entity.pdbx_description
1 polymer ?
#
loop_
_entity_poly.entity_id
_entity_poly.type
_entity_poly.pdbx_seq_one_letter_code
_entity_poly.pdbx_strand_id
1 'polypeptide(L)'
;QEDLQGEPFVGPAGKLLDLMLSVVDLSRERVYIANIVKCRPPRNRDPLNIEQEACIGYLRAQTALVRPKIIVCLGRIAAQRIIDRNFRITKQHGQWSERAGVQMTAIYHPSALLRDPLKRPETFVDLKSIQAKIKEICPDTLLPHPW
;
A
#
# COMPACT_ATOMS: atom_id res chain seq x y z
N GLN A 1 -1.97 -14.82 -11.02
CA GLN A 1 -2.76 -15.59 -10.05
C GLN A 1 -3.67 -14.70 -9.25
N GLU A 2 -3.11 -13.66 -8.65
CA GLU A 2 -3.90 -12.71 -7.87
C GLU A 2 -4.93 -12.02 -8.74
N ASP A 3 -4.54 -11.65 -9.96
CA ASP A 3 -5.46 -11.01 -10.89
C ASP A 3 -6.59 -11.94 -11.30
N LEU A 4 -6.30 -13.23 -11.50
CA LEU A 4 -7.30 -14.20 -11.88
C LEU A 4 -8.33 -14.43 -10.78
N GLN A 5 -7.94 -14.28 -9.53
CA GLN A 5 -8.84 -14.48 -8.41
C GLN A 5 -9.58 -13.21 -8.02
N GLY A 6 -9.24 -12.08 -8.64
CA GLY A 6 -9.86 -10.82 -8.32
C GLY A 6 -9.47 -10.25 -6.97
N GLU A 7 -8.57 -10.88 -6.25
CA GLU A 7 -8.07 -10.42 -4.96
C GLU A 7 -6.56 -10.24 -5.03
N PRO A 8 -6.04 -9.05 -4.68
CA PRO A 8 -4.60 -8.85 -4.62
C PRO A 8 -4.01 -9.55 -3.39
N PHE A 9 -2.78 -10.00 -3.52
CA PHE A 9 -2.00 -10.53 -2.40
C PHE A 9 -2.58 -11.81 -1.79
N VAL A 10 -2.62 -12.89 -2.60
CA VAL A 10 -3.08 -14.20 -2.10
C VAL A 10 -1.94 -15.17 -1.78
N GLY A 11 -0.72 -14.91 -2.19
CA GLY A 11 0.43 -15.79 -1.93
C GLY A 11 1.14 -15.47 -0.62
N PRO A 12 2.42 -15.84 -0.48
CA PRO A 12 3.19 -15.54 0.74
C PRO A 12 3.24 -14.06 1.08
N ALA A 13 3.36 -13.19 0.07
CA ALA A 13 3.31 -11.75 0.29
C ALA A 13 1.96 -11.33 0.84
N GLY A 14 0.88 -11.98 0.39
CA GLY A 14 -0.46 -11.70 0.91
C GLY A 14 -0.62 -12.09 2.35
N LYS A 15 -0.05 -13.23 2.75
CA LYS A 15 -0.08 -13.65 4.15
C LYS A 15 0.68 -12.67 5.04
N LEU A 16 1.82 -12.18 4.55
CA LEU A 16 2.58 -11.19 5.30
C LEU A 16 1.80 -9.87 5.40
N LEU A 17 1.13 -9.47 4.34
CA LEU A 17 0.28 -8.28 4.37
C LEU A 17 -0.83 -8.43 5.41
N ASP A 18 -1.47 -9.59 5.49
CA ASP A 18 -2.49 -9.84 6.50
C ASP A 18 -1.93 -9.68 7.91
N LEU A 19 -0.72 -10.18 8.14
CA LEU A 19 -0.07 -10.03 9.44
C LEU A 19 0.23 -8.56 9.72
N MET A 20 0.72 -7.82 8.73
CA MET A 20 0.99 -6.40 8.88
C MET A 20 -0.27 -5.62 9.21
N LEU A 21 -1.38 -5.93 8.56
CA LEU A 21 -2.66 -5.30 8.86
C LEU A 21 -3.10 -5.60 10.29
N SER A 22 -2.95 -6.85 10.74
CA SER A 22 -3.35 -7.22 12.10
C SER A 22 -2.52 -6.49 13.16
N VAL A 23 -1.25 -6.23 12.88
CA VAL A 23 -0.38 -5.49 13.82
C VAL A 23 -0.93 -4.09 14.11
N VAL A 24 -1.63 -3.49 13.16
CA VAL A 24 -2.16 -2.13 13.31
C VAL A 24 -3.68 -2.12 13.47
N ASP A 25 -4.26 -3.24 13.87
CA ASP A 25 -5.70 -3.36 14.12
C ASP A 25 -6.54 -3.16 12.86
N LEU A 26 -6.06 -3.66 11.75
CA LEU A 26 -6.78 -3.65 10.48
C LEU A 26 -6.98 -5.06 9.95
N SER A 27 -7.87 -5.19 8.98
CA SER A 27 -8.07 -6.41 8.22
C SER A 27 -8.41 -6.01 6.78
N ARG A 28 -8.39 -6.97 5.86
CA ARG A 28 -8.72 -6.68 4.47
C ARG A 28 -10.14 -6.16 4.28
N GLU A 29 -11.04 -6.50 5.20
CA GLU A 29 -12.43 -6.03 5.13
C GLU A 29 -12.56 -4.55 5.44
N ARG A 30 -11.59 -3.97 6.13
CA ARG A 30 -11.63 -2.58 6.57
C ARG A 30 -10.83 -1.64 5.70
N VAL A 31 -10.14 -2.18 4.69
CA VAL A 31 -9.33 -1.39 3.77
C VAL A 31 -9.66 -1.79 2.34
N TYR A 32 -9.42 -0.87 1.42
CA TYR A 32 -9.52 -1.17 0.00
C TYR A 32 -8.13 -1.39 -0.54
N ILE A 33 -7.86 -2.57 -1.07
CA ILE A 33 -6.55 -2.92 -1.60
C ILE A 33 -6.62 -2.88 -3.12
N ALA A 34 -5.84 -1.98 -3.71
CA ALA A 34 -5.71 -1.87 -5.15
C ALA A 34 -4.26 -2.17 -5.53
N ASN A 35 -4.08 -2.79 -6.67
CA ASN A 35 -2.75 -3.21 -7.09
C ASN A 35 -2.43 -2.63 -8.46
N ILE A 36 -1.48 -1.70 -8.50
CA ILE A 36 -1.05 -1.08 -9.74
C ILE A 36 -0.43 -2.10 -10.71
N VAL A 37 0.07 -3.21 -10.19
CA VAL A 37 0.65 -4.28 -11.01
C VAL A 37 -0.40 -5.15 -11.68
N LYS A 38 -1.69 -4.80 -11.61
CA LYS A 38 -2.69 -5.42 -12.47
C LYS A 38 -2.32 -5.29 -13.93
N CYS A 39 -1.61 -4.23 -14.27
CA CYS A 39 -1.13 -3.98 -15.63
C CYS A 39 0.31 -4.44 -15.80
N ARG A 40 0.67 -5.55 -15.14
CA ARG A 40 2.03 -6.05 -15.17
C ARG A 40 2.45 -6.37 -16.60
N PRO A 41 3.62 -5.84 -17.03
CA PRO A 41 4.14 -6.20 -18.34
C PRO A 41 4.66 -7.62 -18.36
N PRO A 42 4.82 -8.22 -19.54
CA PRO A 42 5.41 -9.55 -19.66
C PRO A 42 6.78 -9.63 -18.98
N ARG A 43 7.15 -10.82 -18.51
CA ARG A 43 8.44 -11.12 -17.91
C ARG A 43 8.70 -10.43 -16.57
N ASN A 44 7.66 -9.97 -15.90
CA ASN A 44 7.75 -9.36 -14.57
C ASN A 44 8.74 -8.21 -14.46
N ARG A 45 9.01 -7.50 -15.56
CA ARG A 45 9.85 -6.32 -15.52
C ARG A 45 9.07 -5.12 -14.95
N ASP A 46 9.79 -4.06 -14.61
CA ASP A 46 9.12 -2.81 -14.23
C ASP A 46 8.23 -2.35 -15.38
N PRO A 47 7.02 -1.85 -15.09
CA PRO A 47 6.14 -1.37 -16.15
C PRO A 47 6.75 -0.23 -16.95
N LEU A 48 6.49 -0.21 -18.25
CA LEU A 48 6.83 0.94 -19.08
C LEU A 48 5.88 2.10 -18.77
N ASN A 49 6.29 3.32 -19.10
CA ASN A 49 5.48 4.49 -18.81
C ASN A 49 4.06 4.39 -19.37
N ILE A 50 3.91 3.91 -20.59
CA ILE A 50 2.58 3.76 -21.21
C ILE A 50 1.73 2.76 -20.41
N GLU A 51 2.34 1.66 -19.98
CA GLU A 51 1.66 0.64 -19.20
C GLU A 51 1.21 1.19 -17.84
N GLN A 52 2.08 1.96 -17.19
CA GLN A 52 1.75 2.58 -15.91
C GLN A 52 0.64 3.61 -16.05
N GLU A 53 0.65 4.37 -17.15
CA GLU A 53 -0.40 5.37 -17.39
C GLU A 53 -1.78 4.72 -17.51
N ALA A 54 -1.87 3.58 -18.19
CA ALA A 54 -3.13 2.86 -18.30
C ALA A 54 -3.60 2.34 -16.93
N CYS A 55 -2.68 1.80 -16.13
CA CYS A 55 -2.99 1.34 -14.79
C CYS A 55 -3.42 2.46 -13.88
N ILE A 56 -2.79 3.63 -13.98
CA ILE A 56 -3.10 4.78 -13.16
C ILE A 56 -4.50 5.30 -13.47
N GLY A 57 -4.92 5.28 -14.72
CA GLY A 57 -6.28 5.67 -15.08
C GLY A 57 -7.31 4.81 -14.37
N TYR A 58 -7.12 3.50 -14.40
CA TYR A 58 -8.00 2.56 -13.70
C TYR A 58 -7.97 2.80 -12.18
N LEU A 59 -6.79 2.98 -11.62
CA LEU A 59 -6.63 3.20 -10.18
C LEU A 59 -7.31 4.50 -9.74
N ARG A 60 -7.20 5.56 -10.54
CA ARG A 60 -7.86 6.82 -10.22
C ARG A 60 -9.38 6.67 -10.19
N ALA A 61 -9.94 5.90 -11.12
CA ALA A 61 -11.38 5.63 -11.12
C ALA A 61 -11.81 4.90 -9.85
N GLN A 62 -11.04 3.89 -9.43
CA GLN A 62 -11.33 3.16 -8.19
C GLN A 62 -11.20 4.08 -6.98
N THR A 63 -10.19 4.93 -6.94
CA THR A 63 -9.97 5.86 -5.84
C THR A 63 -11.13 6.85 -5.72
N ALA A 64 -11.65 7.33 -6.85
CA ALA A 64 -12.78 8.25 -6.85
C ALA A 64 -14.02 7.62 -6.23
N LEU A 65 -14.23 6.31 -6.42
CA LEU A 65 -15.34 5.60 -5.82
C LEU A 65 -15.16 5.35 -4.32
N VAL A 66 -13.94 5.01 -3.92
CA VAL A 66 -13.63 4.68 -2.52
C VAL A 66 -13.52 5.94 -1.65
N ARG A 67 -13.03 7.03 -2.21
CA ARG A 67 -12.81 8.30 -1.50
C ARG A 67 -11.96 8.12 -0.24
N PRO A 68 -10.73 7.63 -0.36
CA PRO A 68 -9.90 7.38 0.80
C PRO A 68 -9.44 8.68 1.45
N LYS A 69 -9.24 8.63 2.76
CA LYS A 69 -8.59 9.72 3.49
C LYS A 69 -7.09 9.48 3.63
N ILE A 70 -6.68 8.23 3.55
CA ILE A 70 -5.29 7.81 3.69
C ILE A 70 -4.99 6.81 2.58
N ILE A 71 -3.87 7.02 1.91
CA ILE A 71 -3.35 6.08 0.92
C ILE A 71 -1.98 5.61 1.37
N VAL A 72 -1.80 4.29 1.46
CA VAL A 72 -0.51 3.69 1.77
C VAL A 72 -0.03 2.95 0.53
N CYS A 73 1.08 3.43 -0.03
CA CYS A 73 1.68 2.81 -1.19
C CYS A 73 2.58 1.65 -0.75
N LEU A 74 2.39 0.49 -1.36
CA LEU A 74 3.21 -0.68 -1.07
C LEU A 74 4.32 -0.77 -2.09
N GLY A 75 5.52 -0.33 -1.69
CA GLY A 75 6.71 -0.42 -2.51
C GLY A 75 6.99 0.79 -3.39
N ARG A 76 8.14 0.72 -4.04
CA ARG A 76 8.70 1.81 -4.83
C ARG A 76 7.83 2.20 -6.02
N ILE A 77 7.35 1.21 -6.76
CA ILE A 77 6.62 1.51 -8.01
C ILE A 77 5.33 2.28 -7.72
N ALA A 78 4.56 1.82 -6.73
CA ALA A 78 3.33 2.50 -6.34
C ALA A 78 3.62 3.92 -5.83
N ALA A 79 4.65 4.06 -5.00
CA ALA A 79 5.02 5.35 -4.45
C ALA A 79 5.44 6.34 -5.54
N GLN A 80 6.20 5.86 -6.53
CA GLN A 80 6.67 6.72 -7.61
C GLN A 80 5.54 7.18 -8.50
N ARG A 81 4.49 6.41 -8.64
CA ARG A 81 3.35 6.80 -9.47
C ARG A 81 2.34 7.66 -8.73
N ILE A 82 2.17 7.44 -7.45
CA ILE A 82 1.09 8.08 -6.69
C ILE A 82 1.59 9.29 -5.92
N ILE A 83 2.77 9.21 -5.31
CA ILE A 83 3.29 10.29 -4.46
C ILE A 83 4.21 11.21 -5.26
N ASP A 84 5.32 10.67 -5.78
CA ASP A 84 6.34 11.45 -6.48
C ASP A 84 7.18 10.49 -7.30
N ARG A 85 7.32 10.76 -8.60
CA ARG A 85 8.08 9.87 -9.48
C ARG A 85 9.56 9.71 -9.09
N ASN A 86 10.07 10.62 -8.26
CA ASN A 86 11.44 10.55 -7.74
C ASN A 86 11.51 9.94 -6.36
N PHE A 87 10.43 9.32 -5.91
CA PHE A 87 10.35 8.74 -4.57
C PHE A 87 11.42 7.66 -4.37
N ARG A 88 12.14 7.75 -3.25
CA ARG A 88 13.17 6.77 -2.87
C ARG A 88 12.71 6.01 -1.63
N ILE A 89 12.26 4.79 -1.84
CA ILE A 89 11.65 4.00 -0.76
C ILE A 89 12.62 3.77 0.41
N THR A 90 13.89 3.57 0.14
CA THR A 90 14.88 3.32 1.20
C THR A 90 15.11 4.52 2.10
N LYS A 91 14.80 5.72 1.63
CA LYS A 91 15.02 6.95 2.40
C LYS A 91 13.74 7.62 2.84
N GLN A 92 12.64 7.39 2.13
CA GLN A 92 11.41 8.14 2.32
C GLN A 92 10.23 7.30 2.81
N HIS A 93 10.43 5.99 3.01
CA HIS A 93 9.36 5.17 3.56
C HIS A 93 8.92 5.72 4.92
N GLY A 94 7.65 5.63 5.20
CA GLY A 94 7.10 6.12 6.46
C GLY A 94 6.88 7.63 6.54
N GLN A 95 7.34 8.39 5.55
CA GLN A 95 7.12 9.84 5.53
C GLN A 95 5.76 10.15 4.94
N TRP A 96 5.10 11.16 5.50
CA TRP A 96 3.76 11.54 5.11
C TRP A 96 3.77 12.75 4.18
N SER A 97 2.87 12.75 3.21
CA SER A 97 2.60 13.89 2.36
C SER A 97 1.10 14.03 2.17
N GLU A 98 0.64 15.18 1.75
CA GLU A 98 -0.78 15.43 1.55
C GLU A 98 -1.03 15.98 0.15
N ARG A 99 -2.10 15.50 -0.47
CA ARG A 99 -2.55 16.03 -1.75
C ARG A 99 -4.06 16.01 -1.78
N ALA A 100 -4.68 17.18 -2.01
CA ALA A 100 -6.13 17.32 -2.10
C ALA A 100 -6.85 16.75 -0.87
N GLY A 101 -6.28 16.92 0.31
CA GLY A 101 -6.88 16.45 1.56
C GLY A 101 -6.61 14.98 1.87
N VAL A 102 -5.87 14.29 1.01
CA VAL A 102 -5.55 12.87 1.22
C VAL A 102 -4.14 12.75 1.77
N GLN A 103 -3.99 12.06 2.90
CA GLN A 103 -2.69 11.78 3.49
C GLN A 103 -2.10 10.55 2.82
N MET A 104 -0.84 10.64 2.41
CA MET A 104 -0.18 9.57 1.68
C MET A 104 1.16 9.22 2.29
N THR A 105 1.47 7.94 2.35
CA THR A 105 2.78 7.46 2.74
C THR A 105 3.10 6.19 1.94
N ALA A 106 4.31 5.70 2.08
CA ALA A 106 4.73 4.47 1.44
C ALA A 106 5.52 3.63 2.42
N ILE A 107 5.40 2.32 2.30
CA ILE A 107 6.18 1.36 3.07
C ILE A 107 6.76 0.34 2.11
N TYR A 108 7.68 -0.49 2.61
CA TYR A 108 8.21 -1.57 1.80
C TYR A 108 7.10 -2.53 1.40
N HIS A 109 7.17 -3.00 0.15
CA HIS A 109 6.25 -4.02 -0.33
C HIS A 109 6.47 -5.30 0.47
N PRO A 110 5.40 -6.05 0.80
CA PRO A 110 5.57 -7.33 1.51
C PRO A 110 6.56 -8.27 0.87
N SER A 111 6.64 -8.31 -0.46
CA SER A 111 7.63 -9.14 -1.16
C SER A 111 9.06 -8.74 -0.83
N ALA A 112 9.32 -7.44 -0.66
CA ALA A 112 10.64 -6.97 -0.28
C ALA A 112 11.00 -7.43 1.13
N LEU A 113 10.02 -7.47 2.03
CA LEU A 113 10.24 -7.92 3.40
C LEU A 113 10.47 -9.44 3.49
N LEU A 114 9.92 -10.19 2.55
CA LEU A 114 10.19 -11.62 2.46
C LEU A 114 11.62 -11.87 1.99
N ARG A 115 12.11 -11.06 1.04
CA ARG A 115 13.49 -11.17 0.54
C ARG A 115 14.51 -10.67 1.54
N ASP A 116 14.17 -9.63 2.30
CA ASP A 116 15.09 -8.99 3.22
C ASP A 116 14.40 -8.73 4.57
N PRO A 117 14.37 -9.75 5.45
CA PRO A 117 13.71 -9.60 6.75
C PRO A 117 14.34 -8.53 7.66
N LEU A 118 15.56 -8.10 7.37
CA LEU A 118 16.21 -7.07 8.18
C LEU A 118 15.51 -5.72 8.06
N LYS A 119 14.65 -5.54 7.05
CA LYS A 119 13.86 -4.32 6.90
C LYS A 119 12.56 -4.34 7.72
N ARG A 120 12.25 -5.44 8.40
CA ARG A 120 11.02 -5.54 9.17
C ARG A 120 10.95 -4.61 10.38
N PRO A 121 12.03 -4.38 11.15
CA PRO A 121 11.95 -3.45 12.28
C PRO A 121 11.55 -2.03 11.86
N GLU A 122 12.15 -1.50 10.79
CA GLU A 122 11.79 -0.16 10.34
C GLU A 122 10.38 -0.11 9.75
N THR A 123 9.93 -1.23 9.13
CA THR A 123 8.56 -1.32 8.64
C THR A 123 7.56 -1.33 9.80
N PHE A 124 7.90 -1.97 10.91
CA PHE A 124 7.05 -1.95 12.09
C PHE A 124 6.84 -0.52 12.59
N VAL A 125 7.90 0.29 12.60
CA VAL A 125 7.79 1.70 12.96
C VAL A 125 6.84 2.43 12.01
N ASP A 126 6.96 2.16 10.71
CA ASP A 126 6.07 2.76 9.71
C ASP A 126 4.61 2.34 9.96
N LEU A 127 4.38 1.08 10.28
CA LEU A 127 3.04 0.58 10.56
C LEU A 127 2.43 1.27 11.78
N LYS A 128 3.21 1.49 12.82
CA LYS A 128 2.73 2.21 13.99
C LYS A 128 2.38 3.65 13.66
N SER A 129 3.15 4.28 12.78
CA SER A 129 2.85 5.63 12.29
C SER A 129 1.52 5.65 11.53
N ILE A 130 1.28 4.63 10.71
CA ILE A 130 0.02 4.51 9.97
C ILE A 130 -1.15 4.33 10.94
N GLN A 131 -0.99 3.49 11.95
CA GLN A 131 -2.02 3.30 12.97
C GLN A 131 -2.36 4.59 13.67
N ALA A 132 -1.34 5.39 14.04
CA ALA A 132 -1.55 6.67 14.69
C ALA A 132 -2.30 7.64 13.77
N LYS A 133 -1.96 7.65 12.48
CA LYS A 133 -2.64 8.52 11.52
C LYS A 133 -4.11 8.12 11.37
N ILE A 134 -4.41 6.84 11.35
CA ILE A 134 -5.78 6.35 11.25
C ILE A 134 -6.56 6.76 12.50
N LYS A 135 -5.97 6.64 13.68
CA LYS A 135 -6.62 7.07 14.92
C LYS A 135 -6.96 8.56 14.89
N GLU A 136 -6.11 9.35 14.28
CA GLU A 136 -6.30 10.79 14.20
C GLU A 136 -7.42 11.17 13.21
N ILE A 137 -7.47 10.50 12.06
CA ILE A 137 -8.31 10.92 10.93
C ILE A 137 -9.57 10.09 10.80
N CYS A 138 -9.47 8.78 10.95
CA CYS A 138 -10.60 7.86 10.71
C CYS A 138 -10.54 6.67 11.69
N PRO A 139 -10.71 6.94 13.00
CA PRO A 139 -10.53 5.88 14.01
C PRO A 139 -11.50 4.71 13.85
N ASP A 140 -12.65 4.91 13.24
CA ASP A 140 -13.63 3.84 13.05
C ASP A 140 -13.16 2.75 12.10
N THR A 141 -12.09 3.00 11.35
CA THR A 141 -11.51 2.00 10.44
C THR A 141 -10.78 0.91 11.21
N LEU A 142 -10.28 1.21 12.40
CA LEU A 142 -9.56 0.24 13.22
C LEU A 142 -10.50 -0.77 13.85
N LEU A 143 -10.01 -1.99 14.02
CA LEU A 143 -10.75 -3.01 14.74
C LEU A 143 -10.83 -2.63 16.20
N PRO A 144 -11.99 -2.87 16.86
CA PRO A 144 -12.11 -2.57 18.28
C PRO A 144 -11.28 -3.55 19.11
N HIS A 145 -10.73 -3.06 20.21
CA HIS A 145 -10.04 -3.89 21.17
C HIS A 145 -11.05 -4.53 22.12
N PRO A 146 -10.77 -5.72 22.63
CA PRO A 146 -11.68 -6.38 23.56
C PRO A 146 -11.77 -5.69 24.93
N TRP A 147 -10.89 -4.76 25.21
CA TRP A 147 -10.93 -3.96 26.45
C TRP A 147 -10.65 -2.49 26.20
#